data_32d88a0677b619d8eab1f6175f8be064
#
_entry.id   32d88a0677b619d8eab1f6175f8be064
#
_cell.length_a   1.000
_cell.length_b   1.000
_cell.length_c   1.000
_cell.angle_alpha   90.00
_cell.angle_beta   90.00
_cell.angle_gamma   90.00
#
_symmetry.space_group_name_H-M   'P 1'
#
loop_
_entity.id
_entity.type
_entity.pdbx_description
1 polymer ?
#
loop_
_entity_poly.entity_id
_entity_poly.type
_entity_poly.pdbx_seq_one_letter_code
_entity_poly.pdbx_strand_id
1 'polypeptide(L)'
;LAQRSAEAARQVKQLIAASVERVASGATLVDAAGNTMREVKAAVQRVSDIVGDIAAGSREQMMGVGQVSEAVTNMDQTTQQNAALVEESAAAADSLSQQAEALVRAVVAFQT
;
A
#
# COMPACT_ATOMS: atom_id res chain seq x y z
N LEU A 1 34.48 -73.86 -14.03
CA LEU A 1 34.99 -72.46 -14.23
C LEU A 1 34.10 -71.74 -15.25
N ALA A 2 33.77 -72.27 -16.41
CA ALA A 2 32.98 -71.55 -17.42
C ALA A 2 31.55 -71.15 -16.98
N GLN A 3 30.87 -72.02 -16.22
CA GLN A 3 29.53 -71.69 -15.67
C GLN A 3 29.57 -70.55 -14.63
N ARG A 4 30.57 -70.57 -13.77
CA ARG A 4 30.73 -69.48 -12.77
C ARG A 4 31.06 -68.12 -13.43
N SER A 5 31.83 -68.14 -14.50
CA SER A 5 32.13 -66.93 -15.28
C SER A 5 30.89 -66.41 -16.03
N ALA A 6 30.06 -67.26 -16.57
CA ALA A 6 28.80 -66.88 -17.21
C ALA A 6 27.80 -66.33 -16.23
N GLU A 7 27.68 -66.83 -15.00
CA GLU A 7 26.85 -66.37 -13.94
C GLU A 7 27.30 -64.92 -13.48
N ALA A 8 28.59 -64.78 -13.26
CA ALA A 8 29.16 -63.47 -12.91
C ALA A 8 28.91 -62.42 -14.00
N ALA A 9 29.04 -62.78 -15.29
CA ALA A 9 28.75 -61.90 -16.42
C ALA A 9 27.27 -61.48 -16.48
N ARG A 10 26.34 -62.35 -16.14
CA ARG A 10 24.89 -62.05 -16.07
C ARG A 10 24.62 -61.06 -14.93
N GLN A 11 25.21 -61.25 -13.74
CA GLN A 11 25.05 -60.38 -12.59
C GLN A 11 25.59 -58.99 -12.90
N VAL A 12 26.75 -58.86 -13.52
CA VAL A 12 27.32 -57.58 -13.95
C VAL A 12 26.43 -56.90 -14.97
N LYS A 13 25.87 -57.62 -15.94
CA LYS A 13 24.94 -57.08 -16.93
C LYS A 13 23.67 -56.55 -16.28
N GLN A 14 23.10 -57.25 -15.28
CA GLN A 14 21.94 -56.79 -14.53
C GLN A 14 22.26 -55.54 -13.71
N LEU A 15 23.41 -55.47 -13.04
CA LEU A 15 23.85 -54.30 -12.28
C LEU A 15 24.03 -53.08 -13.18
N ILE A 16 24.62 -53.27 -14.37
CA ILE A 16 24.79 -52.18 -15.34
C ILE A 16 23.40 -51.69 -15.81
N ALA A 17 22.48 -52.59 -16.17
CA ALA A 17 21.14 -52.23 -16.61
C ALA A 17 20.38 -51.44 -15.53
N ALA A 18 20.42 -51.91 -14.29
CA ALA A 18 19.81 -51.18 -13.15
C ALA A 18 20.48 -49.82 -12.88
N SER A 19 21.78 -49.71 -13.07
CA SER A 19 22.52 -48.45 -12.93
C SER A 19 22.15 -47.45 -14.03
N VAL A 20 22.04 -47.90 -15.27
CA VAL A 20 21.59 -47.04 -16.40
C VAL A 20 20.18 -46.53 -16.17
N GLU A 21 19.26 -47.36 -15.70
CA GLU A 21 17.90 -47.00 -15.40
C GLU A 21 17.84 -45.92 -14.26
N ARG A 22 18.64 -46.11 -13.22
CA ARG A 22 18.76 -45.12 -12.14
C ARG A 22 19.31 -43.78 -12.62
N VAL A 23 20.32 -43.79 -13.47
CA VAL A 23 20.88 -42.58 -14.08
C VAL A 23 19.85 -41.86 -14.95
N ALA A 24 19.10 -42.59 -15.78
CA ALA A 24 18.03 -42.03 -16.61
C ALA A 24 16.92 -41.41 -15.76
N SER A 25 16.50 -42.09 -14.67
CA SER A 25 15.52 -41.58 -13.72
C SER A 25 16.05 -40.31 -12.99
N GLY A 26 17.31 -40.34 -12.59
CA GLY A 26 17.97 -39.18 -11.97
C GLY A 26 18.04 -37.98 -12.91
N ALA A 27 18.34 -38.18 -14.19
CA ALA A 27 18.36 -37.13 -15.20
C ALA A 27 16.98 -36.48 -15.37
N THR A 28 15.90 -37.27 -15.41
CA THR A 28 14.53 -36.76 -15.47
C THR A 28 14.17 -35.91 -14.24
N LEU A 29 14.63 -36.35 -13.07
CA LEU A 29 14.40 -35.62 -11.81
C LEU A 29 15.15 -34.28 -11.80
N VAL A 30 16.36 -34.23 -12.30
CA VAL A 30 17.17 -33.02 -12.44
C VAL A 30 16.50 -32.02 -13.40
N ASP A 31 15.99 -32.50 -14.54
CA ASP A 31 15.27 -31.66 -15.49
C ASP A 31 13.98 -31.10 -14.89
N ALA A 32 13.21 -31.89 -14.16
CA ALA A 32 12.03 -31.42 -13.43
C ALA A 32 12.39 -30.36 -12.37
N ALA A 33 13.45 -30.59 -11.60
CA ALA A 33 13.94 -29.61 -10.64
C ALA A 33 14.39 -28.31 -11.33
N GLY A 34 15.06 -28.39 -12.48
CA GLY A 34 15.46 -27.23 -13.27
C GLY A 34 14.27 -26.43 -13.78
N ASN A 35 13.18 -27.08 -14.19
CA ASN A 35 11.93 -26.44 -14.57
C ASN A 35 11.30 -25.69 -13.38
N THR A 36 11.19 -26.36 -12.24
CA THR A 36 10.67 -25.75 -11.01
C THR A 36 11.48 -24.52 -10.59
N MET A 37 12.80 -24.58 -10.69
CA MET A 37 13.67 -23.43 -10.40
C MET A 37 13.43 -22.25 -11.35
N ARG A 38 13.15 -22.51 -12.61
CA ARG A 38 12.77 -21.45 -13.57
C ARG A 38 11.43 -20.80 -13.21
N GLU A 39 10.46 -21.58 -12.79
CA GLU A 39 9.16 -21.08 -12.30
C GLU A 39 9.32 -20.22 -11.03
N VAL A 40 10.12 -20.70 -10.07
CA VAL A 40 10.44 -19.95 -8.86
C VAL A 40 11.11 -18.62 -9.19
N LYS A 41 12.11 -18.62 -10.09
CA LYS A 41 12.76 -17.38 -10.54
C LYS A 41 11.76 -16.39 -11.15
N ALA A 42 10.86 -16.88 -12.02
CA ALA A 42 9.83 -16.04 -12.61
C ALA A 42 8.84 -15.49 -11.57
N ALA A 43 8.50 -16.30 -10.56
CA ALA A 43 7.64 -15.85 -9.45
C ALA A 43 8.32 -14.77 -8.61
N VAL A 44 9.59 -14.95 -8.28
CA VAL A 44 10.37 -13.95 -7.52
C VAL A 44 10.48 -12.64 -8.30
N GLN A 45 10.67 -12.70 -9.63
CA GLN A 45 10.69 -11.50 -10.46
C GLN A 45 9.35 -10.74 -10.39
N ARG A 46 8.23 -11.45 -10.51
CA ARG A 46 6.89 -10.83 -10.36
C ARG A 46 6.70 -10.19 -8.98
N VAL A 47 7.16 -10.83 -7.92
CA VAL A 47 7.11 -10.24 -6.57
C VAL A 47 7.94 -8.96 -6.50
N SER A 48 9.13 -8.97 -7.10
CA SER A 48 9.99 -7.76 -7.15
C SER A 48 9.31 -6.59 -7.88
N ASP A 49 8.65 -6.89 -9.00
CA ASP A 49 7.91 -5.89 -9.78
C ASP A 49 6.74 -5.30 -8.97
N ILE A 50 5.96 -6.16 -8.29
CA ILE A 50 4.86 -5.73 -7.40
C ILE A 50 5.36 -4.86 -6.26
N VAL A 51 6.48 -5.23 -5.63
CA VAL A 51 7.09 -4.41 -4.57
C VAL A 51 7.52 -3.04 -5.10
N GLY A 52 8.02 -2.98 -6.33
CA GLY A 52 8.33 -1.73 -7.03
C GLY A 52 7.09 -0.84 -7.21
N ASP A 53 5.99 -1.43 -7.66
CA ASP A 53 4.71 -0.72 -7.85
C ASP A 53 4.13 -0.23 -6.52
N ILE A 54 4.19 -1.06 -5.46
CA ILE A 54 3.78 -0.65 -4.11
C ILE A 54 4.61 0.53 -3.61
N ALA A 55 5.93 0.51 -3.82
CA ALA A 55 6.80 1.60 -3.42
C ALA A 55 6.49 2.90 -4.19
N ALA A 56 6.14 2.82 -5.46
CA ALA A 56 5.71 3.96 -6.26
C ALA A 56 4.36 4.52 -5.76
N GLY A 57 3.36 3.67 -5.57
CA GLY A 57 2.04 4.04 -5.04
C GLY A 57 2.12 4.63 -3.62
N SER A 58 3.01 4.10 -2.78
CA SER A 58 3.23 4.64 -1.43
C SER A 58 3.81 6.07 -1.46
N ARG A 59 4.69 6.38 -2.42
CA ARG A 59 5.19 7.76 -2.60
C ARG A 59 4.09 8.71 -3.05
N GLU A 60 3.24 8.28 -3.98
CA GLU A 60 2.09 9.07 -4.43
C GLU A 60 1.10 9.34 -3.29
N GLN A 61 0.79 8.31 -2.49
CA GLN A 61 -0.04 8.46 -1.29
C GLN A 61 0.57 9.43 -0.29
N MET A 62 1.87 9.40 -0.08
CA MET A 62 2.57 10.32 0.83
C MET A 62 2.45 11.78 0.37
N MET A 63 2.54 12.05 -0.94
CA MET A 63 2.28 13.37 -1.51
C MET A 63 0.81 13.79 -1.33
N GLY A 64 -0.13 12.88 -1.56
CA GLY A 64 -1.57 13.13 -1.33
C GLY A 64 -1.90 13.44 0.13
N VAL A 65 -1.31 12.71 1.08
CA VAL A 65 -1.45 12.99 2.52
C VAL A 65 -0.86 14.37 2.87
N GLY A 66 0.25 14.76 2.25
CA GLY A 66 0.82 16.10 2.41
C GLY A 66 -0.15 17.20 1.97
N GLN A 67 -0.80 17.06 0.82
CA GLN A 67 -1.83 17.99 0.33
C GLN A 67 -3.06 18.07 1.26
N VAL A 68 -3.51 16.91 1.77
CA VAL A 68 -4.60 16.87 2.76
C VAL A 68 -4.21 17.61 4.04
N SER A 69 -2.99 17.42 4.53
CA SER A 69 -2.49 18.11 5.72
C SER A 69 -2.46 19.63 5.52
N GLU A 70 -2.03 20.10 4.35
CA GLU A 70 -2.05 21.53 4.01
C GLU A 70 -3.49 22.07 3.94
N ALA A 71 -4.41 21.33 3.32
CA ALA A 71 -5.82 21.72 3.28
C ALA A 71 -6.46 21.82 4.66
N VAL A 72 -6.15 20.87 5.57
CA VAL A 72 -6.62 20.89 6.95
C VAL A 72 -6.08 22.11 7.70
N THR A 73 -4.81 22.45 7.49
CA THR A 73 -4.21 23.65 8.09
C THR A 73 -4.91 24.93 7.60
N ASN A 74 -5.21 25.03 6.32
CA ASN A 74 -5.95 26.15 5.75
C ASN A 74 -7.40 26.21 6.28
N MET A 75 -8.04 25.07 6.49
CA MET A 75 -9.38 25.00 7.11
C MET A 75 -9.34 25.48 8.56
N ASP A 76 -8.33 25.11 9.34
CA ASP A 76 -8.16 25.59 10.72
C ASP A 76 -8.00 27.12 10.75
N GLN A 77 -7.16 27.68 9.89
CA GLN A 77 -7.00 29.12 9.76
C GLN A 77 -8.31 29.82 9.38
N THR A 78 -9.05 29.27 8.43
CA THR A 78 -10.37 29.81 8.05
C THR A 78 -11.36 29.71 9.19
N THR A 79 -11.34 28.65 9.97
CA THR A 79 -12.18 28.46 11.13
C THR A 79 -11.88 29.52 12.19
N GLN A 80 -10.61 29.82 12.46
CA GLN A 80 -10.21 30.87 13.40
C GLN A 80 -10.65 32.27 12.92
N GLN A 81 -10.50 32.53 11.61
CA GLN A 81 -11.00 33.80 11.04
C GLN A 81 -12.52 33.90 11.14
N ASN A 82 -13.25 32.84 10.90
CA ASN A 82 -14.70 32.82 11.05
C ASN A 82 -15.12 33.05 12.52
N ALA A 83 -14.40 32.46 13.47
CA ALA A 83 -14.67 32.73 14.90
C ALA A 83 -14.49 34.22 15.25
N ALA A 84 -13.43 34.86 14.77
CA ALA A 84 -13.20 36.26 14.95
C ALA A 84 -14.31 37.14 14.30
N LEU A 85 -14.74 36.78 13.10
CA LEU A 85 -15.85 37.46 12.40
C LEU A 85 -17.19 37.29 13.14
N VAL A 86 -17.43 36.15 13.76
CA VAL A 86 -18.62 35.94 14.59
C VAL A 86 -18.60 36.83 15.83
N GLU A 87 -17.45 36.95 16.49
CA GLU A 87 -17.30 37.86 17.65
C GLU A 87 -17.51 39.32 17.23
N GLU A 88 -16.92 39.76 16.13
CA GLU A 88 -17.11 41.11 15.58
C GLU A 88 -18.58 41.36 15.20
N SER A 89 -19.23 40.39 14.56
CA SER A 89 -20.63 40.49 14.20
C SER A 89 -21.56 40.55 15.42
N ALA A 90 -21.24 39.83 16.47
CA ALA A 90 -21.98 39.89 17.74
C ALA A 90 -21.84 41.26 18.39
N ALA A 91 -20.61 41.81 18.43
CA ALA A 91 -20.37 43.15 18.97
C ALA A 91 -21.08 44.27 18.17
N ALA A 92 -21.08 44.14 16.82
CA ALA A 92 -21.81 45.04 15.94
C ALA A 92 -23.34 44.97 16.17
N ALA A 93 -23.89 43.77 16.34
CA ALA A 93 -25.32 43.58 16.65
C ALA A 93 -25.70 44.20 18.01
N ASP A 94 -24.86 44.03 19.02
CA ASP A 94 -25.07 44.66 20.33
C ASP A 94 -25.04 46.20 20.25
N SER A 95 -24.10 46.76 19.52
CA SER A 95 -24.02 48.20 19.24
C SER A 95 -25.25 48.70 18.51
N LEU A 96 -25.77 48.00 17.52
CA LEU A 96 -27.00 48.35 16.81
C LEU A 96 -28.23 48.30 17.75
N SER A 97 -28.31 47.31 18.62
CA SER A 97 -29.36 47.20 19.62
C SER A 97 -29.37 48.42 20.57
N GLN A 98 -28.20 48.81 21.06
CA GLN A 98 -28.05 49.99 21.93
C GLN A 98 -28.45 51.28 21.19
N GLN A 99 -28.08 51.44 19.93
CA GLN A 99 -28.46 52.59 19.12
C GLN A 99 -29.99 52.64 18.88
N ALA A 100 -30.60 51.49 18.61
CA ALA A 100 -32.06 51.40 18.45
C ALA A 100 -32.81 51.77 19.73
N GLU A 101 -32.33 51.31 20.88
CA GLU A 101 -32.89 51.73 22.18
C GLU A 101 -32.74 53.22 22.45
N ALA A 102 -31.60 53.79 22.10
CA ALA A 102 -31.38 55.23 22.23
C ALA A 102 -32.32 56.04 21.34
N LEU A 103 -32.55 55.59 20.09
CA LEU A 103 -33.51 56.19 19.19
C LEU A 103 -34.96 56.12 19.73
N VAL A 104 -35.37 54.97 20.25
CA VAL A 104 -36.69 54.80 20.87
C VAL A 104 -36.84 55.78 22.04
N ARG A 105 -35.86 55.91 22.93
CA ARG A 105 -35.89 56.84 24.00
C ARG A 105 -36.01 58.33 23.54
N ALA A 106 -35.27 58.67 22.46
CA ALA A 106 -35.33 60.01 21.90
C ALA A 106 -36.73 60.33 21.33
N VAL A 107 -37.32 59.40 20.59
CA VAL A 107 -38.68 59.52 20.00
C VAL A 107 -39.73 59.71 21.12
N VAL A 108 -39.64 58.89 22.16
CA VAL A 108 -40.59 58.99 23.32
C VAL A 108 -40.45 60.35 24.01
N ALA A 109 -39.22 60.90 24.16
CA ALA A 109 -39.05 62.25 24.75
C ALA A 109 -39.62 63.34 23.89
N PHE A 110 -39.76 63.21 22.58
CA PHE A 110 -40.40 64.17 21.68
C PHE A 110 -41.95 64.04 21.61
N GLN A 111 -42.52 62.97 22.12
CA GLN A 111 -44.01 62.74 22.12
C GLN A 111 -44.66 63.31 23.39
N THR A 112 -43.92 63.80 24.32
CA THR A 112 -44.38 64.52 25.50
C THR A 112 -44.20 66.02 25.31
#